data_e2ce68073fe72fb25af2c072bf757bff
#
_entry.id   e2ce68073fe72fb25af2c072bf757bff
#
_cell.length_a   1.000
_cell.length_b   1.000
_cell.length_c   1.000
_cell.angle_alpha   90.00
_cell.angle_beta   90.00
_cell.angle_gamma   90.00
#
_symmetry.space_group_name_H-M   'P 1'
#
loop_
_entity.id
_entity.type
_entity.pdbx_description
1 polymer ?
#
loop_
_entity_poly.entity_id
_entity_poly.type
_entity_poly.pdbx_seq_one_letter_code
_entity_poly.pdbx_strand_id
1 'polypeptide(L)'
;DINNKIKLSKVIRKYKPDCIFNLAAETHVDRSIDAPKQFIHSNILGVFNILEVLRKINKKKKIKLVHISTDEVYGDIKKKKSDEKFAYNPSSPYSASKASADHLIKSYVRTYKLPAIISNCCNNYGPYQFPEKLIPKMISNILSNKPLPIYAKGLNSREWIYVADHCEALYKIYKNGKLGESYNVGSNANIKNINIVKNILNIFKKKGFKIGRKVKIKFVKDRPGHDFRYSLNSKKISKEIKWKSTTSLINGLNMTVDWYLNNKKFISSISRNLYVKRIGLKL
;
A
#
# COMPACT_ATOMS: atom_id res chain seq x y z
N ASP A 1 -5.20 -14.26 -11.31
CA ASP A 1 -4.79 -13.06 -12.04
C ASP A 1 -6.02 -12.31 -12.54
N ILE A 2 -6.20 -11.04 -12.13
CA ILE A 2 -7.32 -10.17 -12.52
C ILE A 2 -7.26 -9.75 -14.00
N ASN A 3 -6.13 -9.92 -14.66
CA ASN A 3 -6.02 -9.70 -16.11
C ASN A 3 -6.70 -10.81 -16.91
N ASN A 4 -6.90 -12.00 -16.32
CA ASN A 4 -7.64 -13.08 -16.97
C ASN A 4 -9.13 -12.98 -16.67
N LYS A 5 -9.84 -12.16 -17.46
CA LYS A 5 -11.28 -11.91 -17.32
C LYS A 5 -12.13 -13.18 -17.33
N ILE A 6 -11.76 -14.19 -18.14
CA ILE A 6 -12.50 -15.44 -18.23
C ILE A 6 -12.39 -16.22 -16.92
N LYS A 7 -11.17 -16.44 -16.41
CA LYS A 7 -10.96 -17.12 -15.13
C LYS A 7 -11.60 -16.35 -13.96
N LEU A 8 -11.46 -15.01 -13.94
CA LEU A 8 -12.08 -14.15 -12.94
C LEU A 8 -13.62 -14.33 -12.93
N SER A 9 -14.25 -14.30 -14.11
CA SER A 9 -15.70 -14.50 -14.23
C SER A 9 -16.13 -15.90 -13.73
N LYS A 10 -15.38 -16.94 -14.10
CA LYS A 10 -15.65 -18.34 -13.64
C LYS A 10 -15.58 -18.45 -12.11
N VAL A 11 -14.53 -17.86 -11.48
CA VAL A 11 -14.36 -17.88 -10.02
C VAL A 11 -15.51 -17.15 -9.32
N ILE A 12 -15.83 -15.93 -9.74
CA ILE A 12 -16.90 -15.15 -9.11
C ILE A 12 -18.27 -15.85 -9.26
N ARG A 13 -18.57 -16.43 -10.41
CA ARG A 13 -19.81 -17.19 -10.62
C ARG A 13 -19.88 -18.48 -9.80
N LYS A 14 -18.75 -19.16 -9.63
CA LYS A 14 -18.67 -20.41 -8.84
C LYS A 14 -18.91 -20.13 -7.35
N TYR A 15 -18.21 -19.15 -6.78
CA TYR A 15 -18.24 -18.91 -5.34
C TYR A 15 -19.32 -17.90 -4.89
N LYS A 16 -19.89 -17.13 -5.81
CA LYS A 16 -20.95 -16.15 -5.56
C LYS A 16 -20.73 -15.29 -4.29
N PRO A 17 -19.56 -14.64 -4.14
CA PRO A 17 -19.24 -13.89 -2.92
C PRO A 17 -20.23 -12.75 -2.71
N ASP A 18 -20.32 -12.23 -1.47
CA ASP A 18 -21.06 -11.02 -1.16
C ASP A 18 -20.23 -9.76 -1.34
N CYS A 19 -18.90 -9.92 -1.22
CA CYS A 19 -17.94 -8.84 -1.38
C CYS A 19 -16.65 -9.32 -2.05
N ILE A 20 -16.04 -8.43 -2.81
CA ILE A 20 -14.68 -8.58 -3.34
C ILE A 20 -13.82 -7.47 -2.74
N PHE A 21 -12.78 -7.85 -1.98
CA PHE A 21 -11.71 -6.95 -1.61
C PHE A 21 -10.63 -7.01 -2.70
N ASN A 22 -10.48 -5.95 -3.50
CA ASN A 22 -9.47 -5.92 -4.54
C ASN A 22 -8.16 -5.31 -4.02
N LEU A 23 -7.26 -6.18 -3.56
CA LEU A 23 -5.89 -5.82 -3.18
C LEU A 23 -4.87 -6.13 -4.28
N ALA A 24 -5.32 -6.76 -5.39
CA ALA A 24 -4.43 -7.10 -6.48
C ALA A 24 -3.94 -5.84 -7.20
N ALA A 25 -2.63 -5.62 -7.19
CA ALA A 25 -1.98 -4.49 -7.85
C ALA A 25 -0.47 -4.70 -7.98
N GLU A 26 0.14 -4.10 -8.99
CA GLU A 26 1.56 -3.77 -8.97
C GLU A 26 1.76 -2.55 -8.07
N THR A 27 2.71 -2.61 -7.10
CA THR A 27 2.80 -1.62 -6.01
C THR A 27 4.19 -1.00 -5.79
N HIS A 28 5.19 -1.38 -6.56
CA HIS A 28 6.55 -0.87 -6.37
C HIS A 28 6.82 0.32 -7.28
N VAL A 29 6.88 1.53 -6.71
CA VAL A 29 7.04 2.78 -7.48
C VAL A 29 8.25 2.73 -8.40
N ASP A 30 9.42 2.26 -7.91
CA ASP A 30 10.63 2.20 -8.73
C ASP A 30 10.45 1.28 -9.96
N ARG A 31 9.74 0.16 -9.82
CA ARG A 31 9.38 -0.70 -10.97
C ARG A 31 8.44 0.01 -11.94
N SER A 32 7.56 0.88 -11.44
CA SER A 32 6.66 1.62 -12.33
C SER A 32 7.40 2.63 -13.20
N ILE A 33 8.55 3.13 -12.74
CA ILE A 33 9.41 4.02 -13.52
C ILE A 33 10.12 3.24 -14.63
N ASP A 34 10.62 2.03 -14.33
CA ASP A 34 11.34 1.19 -15.32
C ASP A 34 10.41 0.47 -16.30
N ALA A 35 9.25 0.00 -15.83
CA ALA A 35 8.32 -0.85 -16.58
C ALA A 35 6.85 -0.46 -16.36
N PRO A 36 6.42 0.74 -16.79
CA PRO A 36 5.07 1.26 -16.52
C PRO A 36 3.96 0.39 -17.13
N LYS A 37 4.23 -0.31 -18.22
CA LYS A 37 3.26 -1.17 -18.91
C LYS A 37 2.60 -2.19 -17.98
N GLN A 38 3.36 -2.80 -17.06
CA GLN A 38 2.83 -3.78 -16.11
C GLN A 38 1.81 -3.16 -15.16
N PHE A 39 2.02 -1.89 -14.77
CA PHE A 39 1.11 -1.14 -13.90
C PHE A 39 -0.19 -0.78 -14.61
N ILE A 40 -0.13 -0.42 -15.90
CA ILE A 40 -1.34 -0.19 -16.71
C ILE A 40 -2.15 -1.49 -16.82
N HIS A 41 -1.50 -2.60 -17.13
CA HIS A 41 -2.17 -3.90 -17.26
C HIS A 41 -2.79 -4.35 -15.93
N SER A 42 -2.03 -4.36 -14.84
CA SER A 42 -2.51 -4.84 -13.56
C SER A 42 -3.51 -3.88 -12.90
N ASN A 43 -3.13 -2.59 -12.79
CA ASN A 43 -3.88 -1.66 -11.96
C ASN A 43 -5.06 -1.00 -12.69
N ILE A 44 -5.01 -0.89 -14.02
CA ILE A 44 -6.11 -0.28 -14.79
C ILE A 44 -6.93 -1.36 -15.49
N LEU A 45 -6.33 -2.15 -16.39
CA LEU A 45 -7.08 -3.16 -17.14
C LEU A 45 -7.58 -4.30 -16.25
N GLY A 46 -6.79 -4.70 -15.24
CA GLY A 46 -7.24 -5.67 -14.24
C GLY A 46 -8.46 -5.19 -13.46
N VAL A 47 -8.48 -3.92 -13.04
CA VAL A 47 -9.64 -3.31 -12.36
C VAL A 47 -10.82 -3.19 -13.31
N PHE A 48 -10.60 -2.75 -14.56
CA PHE A 48 -11.64 -2.74 -15.59
C PHE A 48 -12.28 -4.13 -15.78
N ASN A 49 -11.49 -5.20 -15.79
CA ASN A 49 -12.02 -6.55 -15.88
C ASN A 49 -12.93 -6.92 -14.70
N ILE A 50 -12.55 -6.56 -13.46
CA ILE A 50 -13.40 -6.75 -12.28
C ILE A 50 -14.72 -6.01 -12.46
N LEU A 51 -14.66 -4.73 -12.84
CA LEU A 51 -15.83 -3.89 -13.02
C LEU A 51 -16.80 -4.45 -14.09
N GLU A 52 -16.27 -4.90 -15.23
CA GLU A 52 -17.06 -5.49 -16.31
C GLU A 52 -17.70 -6.82 -15.93
N VAL A 53 -16.98 -7.65 -15.17
CA VAL A 53 -17.54 -8.91 -14.66
C VAL A 53 -18.64 -8.62 -13.65
N LEU A 54 -18.41 -7.70 -12.72
CA LEU A 54 -19.42 -7.30 -11.73
C LEU A 54 -20.64 -6.64 -12.37
N ARG A 55 -20.46 -5.77 -13.36
CA ARG A 55 -21.57 -5.13 -14.10
C ARG A 55 -22.52 -6.15 -14.71
N LYS A 56 -21.98 -7.27 -15.25
CA LYS A 56 -22.78 -8.35 -15.82
C LYS A 56 -23.46 -9.21 -14.76
N ILE A 57 -22.78 -9.50 -13.64
CA ILE A 57 -23.28 -10.40 -12.58
C ILE A 57 -24.29 -9.67 -11.68
N ASN A 58 -24.05 -8.40 -11.35
CA ASN A 58 -24.86 -7.61 -10.41
C ASN A 58 -26.28 -7.31 -10.91
N LYS A 59 -26.62 -7.68 -12.13
CA LYS A 59 -28.03 -7.70 -12.60
C LYS A 59 -28.90 -8.68 -11.79
N LYS A 60 -28.29 -9.77 -11.27
CA LYS A 60 -28.98 -10.86 -10.52
C LYS A 60 -28.64 -10.84 -9.02
N LYS A 61 -27.39 -10.62 -8.64
CA LYS A 61 -26.92 -10.58 -7.25
C LYS A 61 -25.95 -9.40 -7.09
N LYS A 62 -26.21 -8.51 -6.12
CA LYS A 62 -25.34 -7.35 -5.84
C LYS A 62 -24.13 -7.78 -5.04
N ILE A 63 -22.98 -7.88 -5.71
CA ILE A 63 -21.67 -8.14 -5.09
C ILE A 63 -21.00 -6.79 -4.87
N LYS A 64 -20.64 -6.47 -3.62
CA LYS A 64 -19.96 -5.24 -3.25
C LYS A 64 -18.48 -5.32 -3.65
N LEU A 65 -17.90 -4.23 -4.16
CA LEU A 65 -16.47 -4.08 -4.39
C LEU A 65 -15.89 -3.11 -3.35
N VAL A 66 -14.90 -3.56 -2.59
CA VAL A 66 -14.03 -2.68 -1.81
C VAL A 66 -12.67 -2.65 -2.52
N HIS A 67 -12.33 -1.52 -3.12
CA HIS A 67 -11.07 -1.33 -3.85
C HIS A 67 -10.05 -0.64 -2.98
N ILE A 68 -8.86 -1.22 -2.90
CA ILE A 68 -7.75 -0.67 -2.14
C ILE A 68 -6.89 0.20 -3.05
N SER A 69 -6.93 1.50 -2.80
CA SER A 69 -6.12 2.53 -3.44
C SER A 69 -4.99 3.01 -2.50
N THR A 70 -4.44 4.17 -2.72
CA THR A 70 -3.27 4.71 -2.02
C THR A 70 -3.40 6.22 -1.80
N ASP A 71 -2.72 6.74 -0.78
CA ASP A 71 -2.56 8.17 -0.55
C ASP A 71 -1.70 8.87 -1.63
N GLU A 72 -0.90 8.11 -2.38
CA GLU A 72 -0.06 8.63 -3.46
C GLU A 72 -0.87 9.23 -4.63
N VAL A 73 -2.16 8.93 -4.73
CA VAL A 73 -3.04 9.54 -5.76
C VAL A 73 -3.21 11.05 -5.58
N TYR A 74 -3.03 11.54 -4.35
CA TYR A 74 -3.13 12.99 -4.03
C TYR A 74 -1.85 13.76 -4.37
N GLY A 75 -0.73 13.08 -4.64
CA GLY A 75 0.58 13.69 -4.90
C GLY A 75 1.24 14.31 -3.67
N ASP A 76 2.18 15.21 -3.90
CA ASP A 76 3.00 15.82 -2.84
C ASP A 76 2.22 16.84 -2.00
N ILE A 77 1.98 16.54 -0.75
CA ILE A 77 1.21 17.38 0.19
C ILE A 77 2.15 18.17 1.12
N LYS A 78 2.49 19.39 0.74
CA LYS A 78 3.50 20.20 1.46
C LYS A 78 3.10 20.61 2.88
N LYS A 79 1.89 21.13 3.12
CA LYS A 79 1.50 21.72 4.42
C LYS A 79 0.24 21.13 5.04
N LYS A 80 -0.78 20.79 4.27
CA LYS A 80 -2.09 20.30 4.74
C LYS A 80 -2.14 18.76 4.80
N LYS A 81 -3.30 18.23 5.11
CA LYS A 81 -3.64 16.81 4.94
C LYS A 81 -4.67 16.71 3.83
N SER A 82 -4.52 15.73 2.93
CA SER A 82 -5.52 15.46 1.90
C SER A 82 -6.73 14.75 2.50
N ASP A 83 -7.91 15.28 2.26
CA ASP A 83 -9.18 14.59 2.48
C ASP A 83 -9.69 13.95 1.19
N GLU A 84 -10.83 13.29 1.25
CA GLU A 84 -11.38 12.53 0.11
C GLU A 84 -11.92 13.42 -1.03
N LYS A 85 -11.99 14.73 -0.82
CA LYS A 85 -12.36 15.75 -1.83
C LYS A 85 -11.13 16.40 -2.48
N PHE A 86 -9.94 16.14 -1.96
CA PHE A 86 -8.71 16.70 -2.50
C PHE A 86 -8.48 16.21 -3.93
N ALA A 87 -8.09 17.12 -4.83
CA ALA A 87 -7.81 16.77 -6.22
C ALA A 87 -6.65 15.77 -6.32
N TYR A 88 -6.78 14.78 -7.20
CA TYR A 88 -5.69 13.85 -7.50
C TYR A 88 -4.62 14.54 -8.34
N ASN A 89 -3.36 14.37 -7.94
CA ASN A 89 -2.18 14.90 -8.63
C ASN A 89 -1.01 13.89 -8.56
N PRO A 90 -1.15 12.69 -9.13
CA PRO A 90 -0.17 11.61 -9.00
C PRO A 90 1.14 11.95 -9.71
N SER A 91 2.29 11.65 -9.07
CA SER A 91 3.64 12.00 -9.54
C SER A 91 4.39 10.82 -10.17
N SER A 92 3.88 9.60 -10.09
CA SER A 92 4.53 8.39 -10.62
C SER A 92 3.59 7.57 -11.49
N PRO A 93 4.12 6.71 -12.41
CA PRO A 93 3.26 5.79 -13.16
C PRO A 93 2.43 4.86 -12.27
N TYR A 94 2.94 4.45 -11.11
CA TYR A 94 2.18 3.70 -10.11
C TYR A 94 0.99 4.51 -9.60
N SER A 95 1.24 5.69 -9.03
CA SER A 95 0.16 6.52 -8.46
C SER A 95 -0.85 6.95 -9.53
N ALA A 96 -0.39 7.25 -10.76
CA ALA A 96 -1.26 7.53 -11.89
C ALA A 96 -2.16 6.34 -12.27
N SER A 97 -1.61 5.11 -12.26
CA SER A 97 -2.41 3.91 -12.52
C SER A 97 -3.48 3.66 -11.46
N LYS A 98 -3.17 3.94 -10.18
CA LYS A 98 -4.13 3.84 -9.08
C LYS A 98 -5.22 4.93 -9.17
N ALA A 99 -4.84 6.18 -9.48
CA ALA A 99 -5.79 7.27 -9.70
C ALA A 99 -6.74 6.97 -10.87
N SER A 100 -6.23 6.40 -11.97
CA SER A 100 -7.04 5.97 -13.11
C SER A 100 -8.06 4.89 -12.72
N ALA A 101 -7.64 3.91 -11.91
CA ALA A 101 -8.54 2.88 -11.39
C ALA A 101 -9.66 3.48 -10.52
N ASP A 102 -9.31 4.41 -9.64
CA ASP A 102 -10.29 5.10 -8.78
C ASP A 102 -11.32 5.87 -9.62
N HIS A 103 -10.89 6.58 -10.66
CA HIS A 103 -11.79 7.28 -11.58
C HIS A 103 -12.68 6.30 -12.36
N LEU A 104 -12.16 5.17 -12.84
CA LEU A 104 -12.98 4.12 -13.45
C LEU A 104 -14.06 3.62 -12.50
N ILE A 105 -13.71 3.31 -11.25
CA ILE A 105 -14.66 2.84 -10.25
C ILE A 105 -15.76 3.88 -10.00
N LYS A 106 -15.37 5.15 -9.79
CA LYS A 106 -16.34 6.25 -9.60
C LYS A 106 -17.28 6.40 -10.79
N SER A 107 -16.77 6.26 -12.02
CA SER A 107 -17.60 6.31 -13.22
C SER A 107 -18.61 5.15 -13.29
N TYR A 108 -18.17 3.91 -12.94
CA TYR A 108 -19.05 2.74 -12.93
C TYR A 108 -20.12 2.81 -11.83
N VAL A 109 -19.78 3.37 -10.67
CA VAL A 109 -20.80 3.66 -9.63
C VAL A 109 -21.85 4.61 -10.17
N ARG A 110 -21.42 5.73 -10.77
CA ARG A 110 -22.33 6.75 -11.27
C ARG A 110 -23.20 6.25 -12.42
N THR A 111 -22.57 5.60 -13.42
CA THR A 111 -23.25 5.19 -14.67
C THR A 111 -24.06 3.90 -14.50
N TYR A 112 -23.46 2.88 -13.87
CA TYR A 112 -24.07 1.54 -13.81
C TYR A 112 -24.60 1.18 -12.42
N LYS A 113 -24.54 2.12 -11.46
CA LYS A 113 -24.96 1.89 -10.05
C LYS A 113 -24.24 0.68 -9.43
N LEU A 114 -22.97 0.45 -9.82
CA LEU A 114 -22.18 -0.64 -9.28
C LEU A 114 -21.87 -0.38 -7.81
N PRO A 115 -22.14 -1.34 -6.89
CA PRO A 115 -21.92 -1.13 -5.46
C PRO A 115 -20.43 -1.23 -5.12
N ALA A 116 -19.70 -0.12 -5.20
CA ALA A 116 -18.28 -0.06 -4.90
C ALA A 116 -17.94 1.03 -3.88
N ILE A 117 -16.85 0.81 -3.14
CA ILE A 117 -16.25 1.73 -2.18
C ILE A 117 -14.74 1.73 -2.41
N ILE A 118 -14.10 2.89 -2.28
CA ILE A 118 -12.64 3.05 -2.42
C ILE A 118 -12.03 3.30 -1.03
N SER A 119 -10.90 2.65 -0.75
CA SER A 119 -10.08 2.90 0.43
C SER A 119 -8.73 3.47 -0.01
N ASN A 120 -8.43 4.73 0.29
CA ASN A 120 -7.12 5.34 0.05
C ASN A 120 -6.28 5.20 1.32
N CYS A 121 -5.34 4.25 1.34
CA CYS A 121 -4.54 3.99 2.53
C CYS A 121 -3.14 4.61 2.44
N CYS A 122 -2.58 4.96 3.60
CA CYS A 122 -1.18 5.30 3.74
C CYS A 122 -0.27 4.06 3.71
N ASN A 123 1.05 4.24 3.92
CA ASN A 123 2.02 3.15 3.84
C ASN A 123 1.76 2.07 4.89
N ASN A 124 1.42 0.88 4.43
CA ASN A 124 1.26 -0.29 5.29
C ASN A 124 2.61 -0.89 5.70
N TYR A 125 2.67 -1.47 6.90
CA TYR A 125 3.79 -2.27 7.36
C TYR A 125 3.32 -3.35 8.34
N GLY A 126 4.09 -4.43 8.45
CA GLY A 126 3.76 -5.54 9.36
C GLY A 126 4.26 -6.89 8.86
N PRO A 127 3.73 -7.98 9.44
CA PRO A 127 3.98 -9.35 9.00
C PRO A 127 3.73 -9.56 7.51
N TYR A 128 4.48 -10.49 6.90
CA TYR A 128 4.37 -10.91 5.50
C TYR A 128 4.63 -9.80 4.45
N GLN A 129 5.04 -8.59 4.83
CA GLN A 129 5.35 -7.56 3.84
C GLN A 129 6.52 -7.97 2.96
N PHE A 130 6.38 -7.80 1.64
CA PHE A 130 7.39 -8.21 0.68
C PHE A 130 8.72 -7.45 0.90
N PRO A 131 9.89 -8.12 0.86
CA PRO A 131 11.18 -7.58 1.32
C PRO A 131 11.79 -6.48 0.44
N GLU A 132 11.15 -6.08 -0.64
CA GLU A 132 11.53 -4.90 -1.43
C GLU A 132 11.12 -3.57 -0.75
N LYS A 133 10.12 -3.60 0.13
CA LYS A 133 9.61 -2.40 0.83
C LYS A 133 10.55 -1.98 1.96
N LEU A 134 10.51 -0.68 2.32
CA LEU A 134 11.48 -0.05 3.23
C LEU A 134 11.70 -0.84 4.53
N ILE A 135 10.65 -1.07 5.31
CA ILE A 135 10.76 -1.69 6.64
C ILE A 135 11.31 -3.12 6.56
N PRO A 136 10.72 -4.05 5.79
CA PRO A 136 11.27 -5.41 5.72
C PRO A 136 12.66 -5.44 5.08
N LYS A 137 12.98 -4.54 4.14
CA LYS A 137 14.34 -4.43 3.57
C LYS A 137 15.38 -4.04 4.63
N MET A 138 15.05 -3.06 5.50
CA MET A 138 15.94 -2.68 6.59
C MET A 138 16.15 -3.83 7.56
N ILE A 139 15.09 -4.52 7.98
CA ILE A 139 15.13 -5.69 8.85
C ILE A 139 16.02 -6.79 8.23
N SER A 140 15.75 -7.16 6.97
CA SER A 140 16.54 -8.18 6.25
C SER A 140 18.02 -7.80 6.13
N ASN A 141 18.33 -6.53 5.88
CA ASN A 141 19.71 -6.06 5.78
C ASN A 141 20.43 -6.08 7.12
N ILE A 142 19.74 -5.73 8.23
CA ILE A 142 20.31 -5.84 9.58
C ILE A 142 20.66 -7.31 9.89
N LEU A 143 19.73 -8.23 9.65
CA LEU A 143 19.93 -9.66 9.87
C LEU A 143 21.03 -10.26 8.99
N SER A 144 21.26 -9.71 7.81
CA SER A 144 22.28 -10.16 6.84
C SER A 144 23.58 -9.36 6.90
N ASN A 145 23.80 -8.53 7.92
CA ASN A 145 24.96 -7.65 8.08
C ASN A 145 25.26 -6.83 6.80
N LYS A 146 24.24 -6.16 6.24
CA LYS A 146 24.33 -5.35 5.02
C LYS A 146 24.04 -3.88 5.29
N PRO A 147 24.51 -2.93 4.44
CA PRO A 147 24.19 -1.53 4.54
C PRO A 147 22.66 -1.27 4.41
N LEU A 148 22.22 -0.17 5.02
CA LEU A 148 20.82 0.30 5.03
C LEU A 148 20.66 1.43 4.01
N PRO A 149 20.25 1.14 2.76
CA PRO A 149 20.13 2.15 1.72
C PRO A 149 18.89 3.05 1.96
N ILE A 150 19.12 4.35 1.93
CA ILE A 150 18.06 5.37 2.04
C ILE A 150 18.20 6.36 0.89
N TYR A 151 17.10 6.67 0.21
CA TYR A 151 17.06 7.65 -0.87
C TYR A 151 17.39 9.05 -0.38
N ALA A 152 18.18 9.80 -1.17
CA ALA A 152 18.64 11.15 -0.87
C ALA A 152 19.18 11.25 0.58
N LYS A 153 18.62 12.15 1.39
CA LYS A 153 18.92 12.33 2.82
C LYS A 153 17.90 11.66 3.75
N GLY A 154 16.92 10.92 3.20
CA GLY A 154 15.85 10.25 3.97
C GLY A 154 14.84 11.20 4.60
N LEU A 155 14.75 12.42 4.09
CA LEU A 155 13.87 13.48 4.64
C LEU A 155 12.42 13.35 4.16
N ASN A 156 12.17 12.58 3.10
CA ASN A 156 10.82 12.29 2.65
C ASN A 156 10.02 11.67 3.78
N SER A 157 8.83 12.19 4.01
CA SER A 157 7.97 11.73 5.10
C SER A 157 6.74 10.99 4.58
N ARG A 158 6.37 9.96 5.32
CA ARG A 158 5.24 9.08 5.01
C ARG A 158 4.42 8.87 6.25
N GLU A 159 3.14 8.65 6.06
CA GLU A 159 2.27 8.15 7.10
C GLU A 159 2.30 6.63 7.09
N TRP A 160 2.36 6.00 8.26
CA TRP A 160 2.57 4.56 8.40
C TRP A 160 1.47 3.92 9.23
N ILE A 161 0.83 2.88 8.70
CA ILE A 161 -0.22 2.14 9.38
C ILE A 161 0.16 0.66 9.55
N TYR A 162 -0.07 0.12 10.76
CA TYR A 162 0.11 -1.30 10.99
C TYR A 162 -0.95 -2.10 10.22
N VAL A 163 -0.54 -3.20 9.58
CA VAL A 163 -1.37 -3.93 8.63
C VAL A 163 -2.68 -4.45 9.24
N ALA A 164 -2.67 -4.87 10.51
CA ALA A 164 -3.88 -5.33 11.18
C ALA A 164 -4.92 -4.21 11.35
N ASP A 165 -4.49 -2.99 11.69
CA ASP A 165 -5.38 -1.83 11.77
C ASP A 165 -6.01 -1.53 10.39
N HIS A 166 -5.23 -1.66 9.30
CA HIS A 166 -5.76 -1.48 7.96
C HIS A 166 -6.77 -2.59 7.59
N CYS A 167 -6.49 -3.85 7.92
CA CYS A 167 -7.43 -4.94 7.70
C CYS A 167 -8.76 -4.71 8.44
N GLU A 168 -8.70 -4.24 9.69
CA GLU A 168 -9.90 -3.87 10.45
C GLU A 168 -10.67 -2.72 9.78
N ALA A 169 -9.96 -1.68 9.30
CA ALA A 169 -10.56 -0.58 8.56
C ALA A 169 -11.33 -1.09 7.33
N LEU A 170 -10.70 -1.96 6.53
CA LEU A 170 -11.33 -2.53 5.34
C LEU A 170 -12.59 -3.33 5.67
N TYR A 171 -12.55 -4.12 6.74
CA TYR A 171 -13.72 -4.87 7.19
C TYR A 171 -14.85 -3.93 7.63
N LYS A 172 -14.54 -2.88 8.40
CA LYS A 172 -15.53 -1.87 8.81
C LYS A 172 -16.07 -1.06 7.62
N ILE A 173 -15.23 -0.74 6.63
CA ILE A 173 -15.65 -0.12 5.36
C ILE A 173 -16.63 -1.03 4.61
N TYR A 174 -16.35 -2.32 4.53
CA TYR A 174 -17.27 -3.29 3.94
C TYR A 174 -18.63 -3.29 4.64
N LYS A 175 -18.63 -3.32 5.98
CA LYS A 175 -19.87 -3.39 6.77
C LYS A 175 -20.66 -2.08 6.72
N ASN A 176 -20.03 -0.94 6.93
CA ASN A 176 -20.68 0.33 7.25
C ASN A 176 -20.43 1.44 6.22
N GLY A 177 -19.53 1.21 5.25
CA GLY A 177 -19.19 2.23 4.26
C GLY A 177 -20.31 2.50 3.27
N LYS A 178 -20.49 3.77 2.93
CA LYS A 178 -21.47 4.21 1.94
C LYS A 178 -21.00 3.87 0.53
N LEU A 179 -21.88 3.29 -0.27
CA LEU A 179 -21.60 2.96 -1.66
C LEU A 179 -21.30 4.23 -2.48
N GLY A 180 -20.29 4.15 -3.32
CA GLY A 180 -19.84 5.27 -4.15
C GLY A 180 -18.85 6.20 -3.47
N GLU A 181 -18.62 6.05 -2.16
CA GLU A 181 -17.72 6.90 -1.39
C GLU A 181 -16.26 6.39 -1.38
N SER A 182 -15.36 7.33 -1.11
CA SER A 182 -13.96 7.04 -0.78
C SER A 182 -13.71 7.29 0.71
N TYR A 183 -12.81 6.51 1.31
CA TYR A 183 -12.39 6.66 2.69
C TYR A 183 -10.86 6.67 2.80
N ASN A 184 -10.32 7.73 3.38
CA ASN A 184 -8.89 7.80 3.72
C ASN A 184 -8.60 6.98 4.99
N VAL A 185 -7.67 6.04 4.87
CA VAL A 185 -7.27 5.15 5.96
C VAL A 185 -5.84 5.46 6.37
N GLY A 186 -5.70 6.33 7.36
CA GLY A 186 -4.42 6.78 7.90
C GLY A 186 -4.32 6.59 9.42
N SER A 187 -3.09 6.61 9.91
CA SER A 187 -2.77 6.42 11.34
C SER A 187 -2.44 7.73 12.06
N ASN A 188 -2.32 8.85 11.33
CA ASN A 188 -1.74 10.13 11.78
C ASN A 188 -0.25 10.05 12.19
N ALA A 189 0.44 8.93 11.98
CA ALA A 189 1.85 8.73 12.29
C ALA A 189 2.73 9.12 11.08
N ASN A 190 2.82 10.42 10.77
CA ASN A 190 3.68 10.91 9.69
C ASN A 190 5.12 11.06 10.19
N ILE A 191 6.07 10.37 9.56
CA ILE A 191 7.45 10.34 9.98
C ILE A 191 8.42 10.28 8.79
N LYS A 192 9.60 10.91 8.94
CA LYS A 192 10.67 10.87 7.93
C LYS A 192 11.25 9.47 7.81
N ASN A 193 11.57 9.03 6.59
CA ASN A 193 12.11 7.69 6.32
C ASN A 193 13.38 7.40 7.13
N ILE A 194 14.27 8.39 7.32
CA ILE A 194 15.46 8.24 8.17
C ILE A 194 15.11 7.85 9.61
N ASN A 195 14.02 8.38 10.16
CA ASN A 195 13.59 8.09 11.52
C ASN A 195 12.97 6.70 11.65
N ILE A 196 12.30 6.19 10.61
CA ILE A 196 11.87 4.78 10.57
C ILE A 196 13.08 3.86 10.72
N VAL A 197 14.14 4.12 9.94
CA VAL A 197 15.36 3.28 9.98
C VAL A 197 16.04 3.36 11.33
N LYS A 198 16.15 4.56 11.93
CA LYS A 198 16.71 4.75 13.28
C LYS A 198 15.87 4.00 14.33
N ASN A 199 14.54 4.06 14.25
CA ASN A 199 13.66 3.33 15.17
C ASN A 199 13.87 1.80 15.06
N ILE A 200 13.96 1.26 13.86
CA ILE A 200 14.24 -0.18 13.66
C ILE A 200 15.59 -0.56 14.29
N LEU A 201 16.66 0.22 14.02
CA LEU A 201 17.97 -0.01 14.63
C LEU A 201 17.90 0.00 16.17
N ASN A 202 17.19 0.96 16.76
CA ASN A 202 17.00 1.07 18.20
C ASN A 202 16.24 -0.14 18.77
N ILE A 203 15.21 -0.64 18.06
CA ILE A 203 14.48 -1.85 18.47
C ILE A 203 15.43 -3.06 18.51
N PHE A 204 16.25 -3.27 17.46
CA PHE A 204 17.22 -4.37 17.46
C PHE A 204 18.20 -4.27 18.61
N LYS A 205 18.75 -3.06 18.89
CA LYS A 205 19.65 -2.82 20.03
C LYS A 205 18.98 -3.14 21.37
N LYS A 206 17.74 -2.64 21.59
CA LYS A 206 16.97 -2.91 22.83
C LYS A 206 16.67 -4.39 23.05
N LYS A 207 16.58 -5.18 21.96
CA LYS A 207 16.42 -6.64 22.01
C LYS A 207 17.74 -7.39 22.19
N GLY A 208 18.85 -6.69 22.47
CA GLY A 208 20.17 -7.31 22.66
C GLY A 208 20.82 -7.82 21.36
N PHE A 209 20.29 -7.46 20.18
CA PHE A 209 20.85 -7.91 18.92
C PHE A 209 22.17 -7.18 18.61
N LYS A 210 23.26 -7.94 18.44
CA LYS A 210 24.58 -7.39 18.08
C LYS A 210 24.56 -6.89 16.63
N ILE A 211 24.54 -5.57 16.46
CA ILE A 211 24.56 -4.95 15.14
C ILE A 211 25.92 -5.17 14.48
N GLY A 212 25.91 -5.80 13.32
CA GLY A 212 27.13 -6.08 12.56
C GLY A 212 27.81 -4.81 12.01
N ARG A 213 29.14 -4.84 11.85
CA ARG A 213 29.93 -3.66 11.42
C ARG A 213 29.54 -3.05 10.07
N LYS A 214 28.96 -3.85 9.15
CA LYS A 214 28.50 -3.39 7.83
C LYS A 214 27.12 -2.73 7.86
N VAL A 215 26.37 -2.84 8.95
CA VAL A 215 25.04 -2.24 9.13
C VAL A 215 25.20 -0.76 9.42
N LYS A 216 25.33 0.02 8.35
CA LYS A 216 25.41 1.50 8.39
C LYS A 216 24.40 2.09 7.43
N ILE A 217 23.80 3.24 7.79
CA ILE A 217 22.95 3.99 6.86
C ILE A 217 23.79 4.44 5.69
N LYS A 218 23.36 4.10 4.47
CA LYS A 218 23.99 4.50 3.21
C LYS A 218 23.00 5.31 2.40
N PHE A 219 23.26 6.61 2.24
CA PHE A 219 22.47 7.44 1.35
C PHE A 219 22.76 7.05 -0.11
N VAL A 220 21.70 6.94 -0.90
CA VAL A 220 21.77 6.59 -2.32
C VAL A 220 21.04 7.66 -3.14
N LYS A 221 21.32 7.72 -4.46
CA LYS A 221 20.68 8.67 -5.39
C LYS A 221 19.16 8.57 -5.26
N ASP A 222 18.48 9.71 -5.25
CA ASP A 222 17.03 9.76 -5.19
C ASP A 222 16.39 9.22 -6.47
N ARG A 223 15.11 8.87 -6.40
CA ARG A 223 14.35 8.42 -7.56
C ARG A 223 13.67 9.61 -8.26
N PRO A 224 13.45 9.56 -9.57
CA PRO A 224 12.64 10.55 -10.28
C PRO A 224 11.22 10.63 -9.71
N GLY A 225 10.62 11.82 -9.68
CA GLY A 225 9.24 12.02 -9.23
C GLY A 225 8.99 11.62 -7.76
N HIS A 226 10.00 11.72 -6.90
CA HIS A 226 9.88 11.32 -5.50
C HIS A 226 9.17 12.39 -4.67
N ASP A 227 7.89 12.23 -4.42
CA ASP A 227 7.12 13.11 -3.55
C ASP A 227 7.75 13.24 -2.17
N PHE A 228 7.78 14.45 -1.67
CA PHE A 228 8.42 14.74 -0.40
C PHE A 228 7.56 14.29 0.78
N ARG A 229 6.23 14.50 0.72
CA ARG A 229 5.36 14.22 1.85
C ARG A 229 3.98 13.73 1.43
N TYR A 230 3.50 12.63 2.07
CA TYR A 230 2.10 12.22 2.05
C TYR A 230 1.49 12.36 3.44
N SER A 231 0.25 12.82 3.52
CA SER A 231 -0.46 12.93 4.80
C SER A 231 -1.97 12.95 4.60
N LEU A 232 -2.66 12.00 5.18
CA LEU A 232 -4.10 11.82 5.05
C LEU A 232 -4.88 12.52 6.17
N ASN A 233 -6.05 13.02 5.83
CA ASN A 233 -7.09 13.38 6.78
C ASN A 233 -8.09 12.23 6.88
N SER A 234 -8.05 11.48 7.98
CA SER A 234 -8.92 10.33 8.24
C SER A 234 -10.14 10.67 9.11
N LYS A 235 -10.57 11.94 9.14
CA LYS A 235 -11.73 12.36 9.94
C LYS A 235 -13.03 11.70 9.46
N LYS A 236 -13.20 11.51 8.16
CA LYS A 236 -14.40 10.92 7.57
C LYS A 236 -14.62 9.48 8.05
N ILE A 237 -13.62 8.61 7.92
CA ILE A 237 -13.72 7.22 8.39
C ILE A 237 -13.97 7.15 9.90
N SER A 238 -13.32 8.03 10.68
CA SER A 238 -13.55 8.10 12.13
C SER A 238 -14.98 8.52 12.47
N LYS A 239 -15.54 9.51 11.75
CA LYS A 239 -16.89 10.02 12.00
C LYS A 239 -17.99 9.04 11.53
N GLU A 240 -17.86 8.52 10.32
CA GLU A 240 -18.92 7.75 9.67
C GLU A 240 -18.87 6.25 10.00
N ILE A 241 -17.65 5.69 10.15
CA ILE A 241 -17.42 4.25 10.34
C ILE A 241 -17.00 3.92 11.77
N LYS A 242 -16.71 4.95 12.60
CA LYS A 242 -16.24 4.79 13.99
C LYS A 242 -14.97 3.96 14.08
N TRP A 243 -14.04 4.19 13.15
CA TRP A 243 -12.73 3.55 13.14
C TRP A 243 -11.59 4.56 13.28
N LYS A 244 -10.57 4.16 14.03
CA LYS A 244 -9.27 4.83 14.16
C LYS A 244 -8.19 3.77 14.28
N SER A 245 -6.99 4.06 13.76
CA SER A 245 -5.82 3.23 14.03
C SER A 245 -5.50 3.23 15.53
N THR A 246 -5.28 2.05 16.10
CA THR A 246 -5.02 1.84 17.52
C THR A 246 -3.57 1.48 17.81
N THR A 247 -2.86 0.92 16.82
CA THR A 247 -1.47 0.50 16.98
C THR A 247 -0.53 1.68 16.82
N SER A 248 0.19 2.05 17.89
CA SER A 248 1.24 3.06 17.79
C SER A 248 2.38 2.59 16.87
N LEU A 249 3.04 3.54 16.18
CA LEU A 249 4.14 3.20 15.26
C LEU A 249 5.23 2.36 15.94
N ILE A 250 5.63 2.71 17.15
CA ILE A 250 6.69 2.00 17.88
C ILE A 250 6.25 0.57 18.23
N ASN A 251 5.03 0.39 18.72
CA ASN A 251 4.50 -0.94 19.01
C ASN A 251 4.40 -1.79 17.75
N GLY A 252 3.85 -1.26 16.67
CA GLY A 252 3.76 -1.96 15.39
C GLY A 252 5.14 -2.33 14.81
N LEU A 253 6.15 -1.44 14.93
CA LEU A 253 7.53 -1.76 14.52
C LEU A 253 8.14 -2.86 15.39
N ASN A 254 7.92 -2.86 16.71
CA ASN A 254 8.36 -3.94 17.59
C ASN A 254 7.74 -5.29 17.16
N MET A 255 6.41 -5.33 17.02
CA MET A 255 5.70 -6.53 16.56
C MET A 255 6.18 -7.00 15.19
N THR A 256 6.48 -6.07 14.28
CA THR A 256 7.00 -6.39 12.95
C THR A 256 8.41 -7.01 13.05
N VAL A 257 9.31 -6.40 13.83
CA VAL A 257 10.67 -6.94 14.03
C VAL A 257 10.60 -8.33 14.66
N ASP A 258 9.78 -8.52 15.69
CA ASP A 258 9.59 -9.82 16.34
C ASP A 258 9.10 -10.88 15.36
N TRP A 259 8.12 -10.51 14.52
CA TRP A 259 7.62 -11.42 13.52
C TRP A 259 8.74 -11.88 12.56
N TYR A 260 9.57 -10.97 12.04
CA TYR A 260 10.68 -11.34 11.14
C TYR A 260 11.77 -12.14 11.85
N LEU A 261 12.05 -11.87 13.12
CA LEU A 261 13.01 -12.66 13.91
C LEU A 261 12.53 -14.11 14.08
N ASN A 262 11.24 -14.31 14.31
CA ASN A 262 10.63 -15.63 14.50
C ASN A 262 10.34 -16.36 13.17
N ASN A 263 10.26 -15.62 12.04
CA ASN A 263 9.91 -16.15 10.72
C ASN A 263 11.03 -15.95 9.68
N LYS A 264 12.27 -16.28 10.04
CA LYS A 264 13.46 -16.11 9.17
C LYS A 264 13.31 -16.83 7.82
N LYS A 265 12.63 -17.98 7.80
CA LYS A 265 12.32 -18.76 6.58
C LYS A 265 11.49 -18.00 5.57
N PHE A 266 10.64 -17.06 6.00
CA PHE A 266 9.83 -16.25 5.09
C PHE A 266 10.70 -15.47 4.09
N ILE A 267 11.73 -14.75 4.58
CA ILE A 267 12.63 -13.99 3.68
C ILE A 267 13.44 -14.93 2.80
N SER A 268 13.93 -16.06 3.35
CA SER A 268 14.75 -17.01 2.59
C SER A 268 13.94 -17.80 1.54
N SER A 269 12.64 -17.96 1.72
CA SER A 269 11.75 -18.59 0.74
C SER A 269 11.45 -17.73 -0.49
N ILE A 270 11.68 -16.41 -0.39
CA ILE A 270 11.47 -15.49 -1.51
C ILE A 270 12.74 -15.42 -2.35
N SER A 271 12.62 -15.65 -3.65
CA SER A 271 13.76 -15.55 -4.57
C SER A 271 14.44 -14.18 -4.46
N ARG A 272 15.74 -14.17 -4.19
CA ARG A 272 16.56 -12.95 -4.08
C ARG A 272 16.47 -12.07 -5.33
N ASN A 273 16.35 -12.68 -6.49
CA ASN A 273 16.25 -11.95 -7.77
C ASN A 273 15.03 -11.02 -7.82
N LEU A 274 13.98 -11.28 -7.01
CA LEU A 274 12.77 -10.47 -6.98
C LEU A 274 12.91 -9.16 -6.17
N TYR A 275 13.91 -9.07 -5.26
CA TYR A 275 13.99 -7.91 -4.35
C TYR A 275 15.39 -7.36 -4.09
N VAL A 276 16.47 -8.01 -4.57
CA VAL A 276 17.86 -7.57 -4.29
C VAL A 276 18.28 -6.48 -5.29
N LYS A 277 17.91 -6.61 -6.56
CA LYS A 277 18.23 -5.58 -7.55
C LYS A 277 17.42 -4.33 -7.26
N ARG A 278 18.11 -3.18 -7.20
CA ARG A 278 17.44 -1.89 -7.27
C ARG A 278 16.77 -1.80 -8.64
N ILE A 279 15.47 -1.84 -8.64
CA ILE A 279 14.65 -1.73 -9.83
C ILE A 279 14.25 -0.26 -9.91
N GLY A 280 14.34 0.38 -11.06
CA GLY A 280 13.87 1.75 -11.25
C GLY A 280 14.96 2.82 -11.35
N LEU A 281 16.17 2.50 -11.74
CA LEU A 281 17.23 3.48 -12.00
C LEU A 281 18.23 2.96 -13.05
N LYS A 282 17.73 2.52 -14.18
CA LYS A 282 18.56 2.30 -15.38
C LYS A 282 18.73 3.59 -16.21
N LEU A 283 18.44 4.74 -15.60
CA LEU A 283 18.70 6.04 -16.20
C LEU A 283 20.08 6.55 -15.78
#